data_c9fe18990d68753d0d06bb9bf0e500ab
#
_entry.id   c9fe18990d68753d0d06bb9bf0e500ab
#
_cell.length_a   1.000
_cell.length_b   1.000
_cell.length_c   1.000
_cell.angle_alpha   90.00
_cell.angle_beta   90.00
_cell.angle_gamma   90.00
#
_symmetry.space_group_name_H-M   'P 1'
#
loop_
_entity.id
_entity.type
_entity.pdbx_description
1 polymer ?
#
loop_
_entity_poly.entity_id
_entity_poly.type
_entity_poly.pdbx_seq_one_letter_code
_entity_poly.pdbx_strand_id
1 'polypeptide(L)'
;MARYRRRRYYRRKSGRWAPNIVKISSLNTAAVGEFFNYEDLALNPLQTNTGVSQTFTCKNFEITFTLEGAKTSNVAALESMTCYVMYVPQGMNITSSYYADHPEYIMAYKYIGSPTIEYTPDSGGISTQQYQPVRIRTRLSRKLQTGDKVILYIQGSNSYNANVNYNIDGIVRWWSKAN
;
A
#
# COMPACT_ATOMS: atom_id res chain seq x y z
N MET A 1 11.29 -40.94 -48.79
CA MET A 1 12.01 -40.55 -47.54
C MET A 1 11.46 -39.22 -47.04
N ALA A 2 10.67 -39.22 -45.97
CA ALA A 2 10.04 -38.03 -45.41
C ALA A 2 11.00 -37.37 -44.42
N ARG A 3 11.41 -36.14 -44.71
CA ARG A 3 12.28 -35.35 -43.81
C ARG A 3 11.45 -34.82 -42.67
N TYR A 4 11.61 -35.40 -41.47
CA TYR A 4 11.05 -34.91 -40.21
C TYR A 4 11.72 -33.55 -39.85
N ARG A 5 11.02 -32.43 -40.07
CA ARG A 5 11.44 -31.12 -39.57
C ARG A 5 11.17 -31.07 -38.06
N ARG A 6 12.22 -31.28 -37.23
CA ARG A 6 12.17 -30.98 -35.79
C ARG A 6 11.86 -29.50 -35.61
N ARG A 7 10.61 -29.18 -35.26
CA ARG A 7 10.27 -27.84 -34.72
C ARG A 7 11.03 -27.66 -33.41
N ARG A 8 12.10 -26.85 -33.42
CA ARG A 8 12.73 -26.36 -32.20
C ARG A 8 11.70 -25.44 -31.51
N TYR A 9 11.05 -25.95 -30.47
CA TYR A 9 10.34 -25.15 -29.53
C TYR A 9 11.36 -24.27 -28.82
N TYR A 10 11.48 -22.99 -29.24
CA TYR A 10 12.14 -21.99 -28.45
C TYR A 10 11.29 -21.82 -27.18
N ARG A 11 11.67 -22.50 -26.08
CA ARG A 11 11.21 -22.18 -24.75
C ARG A 11 11.61 -20.73 -24.51
N ARG A 12 10.66 -19.79 -24.68
CA ARG A 12 10.82 -18.45 -24.17
C ARG A 12 11.18 -18.60 -22.69
N LYS A 13 12.37 -18.17 -22.31
CA LYS A 13 12.77 -18.09 -20.91
C LYS A 13 11.77 -17.12 -20.27
N SER A 14 10.68 -17.63 -19.70
CA SER A 14 9.76 -16.81 -18.92
C SER A 14 10.59 -16.23 -17.78
N GLY A 15 10.76 -14.92 -17.75
CA GLY A 15 11.54 -14.25 -16.71
C GLY A 15 11.11 -14.80 -15.34
N ARG A 16 12.08 -15.01 -14.47
CA ARG A 16 11.84 -15.54 -13.11
C ARG A 16 11.16 -14.47 -12.26
N TRP A 17 10.13 -14.85 -11.53
CA TRP A 17 9.56 -13.98 -10.50
C TRP A 17 10.55 -13.82 -9.34
N ALA A 18 10.85 -12.58 -8.97
CA ALA A 18 11.70 -12.26 -7.83
C ALA A 18 10.82 -11.76 -6.66
N PRO A 19 11.01 -12.28 -5.44
CA PRO A 19 10.36 -11.75 -4.27
C PRO A 19 11.00 -10.42 -3.86
N ASN A 20 10.16 -9.49 -3.41
CA ASN A 20 10.57 -8.22 -2.84
C ASN A 20 9.99 -8.12 -1.43
N ILE A 21 10.74 -7.54 -0.51
CA ILE A 21 10.31 -7.26 0.86
C ILE A 21 10.71 -5.83 1.17
N VAL A 22 9.74 -5.04 1.60
CA VAL A 22 9.94 -3.64 2.00
C VAL A 22 9.38 -3.46 3.41
N LYS A 23 10.12 -2.79 4.27
CA LYS A 23 9.62 -2.32 5.56
C LYS A 23 8.86 -1.02 5.34
N ILE A 24 7.66 -0.91 5.89
CA ILE A 24 6.94 0.34 6.04
C ILE A 24 7.14 0.79 7.47
N SER A 25 7.57 2.04 7.65
CA SER A 25 7.64 2.67 8.97
C SER A 25 7.46 4.17 8.75
N SER A 26 6.27 4.65 9.05
CA SER A 26 5.91 6.05 8.79
C SER A 26 5.09 6.63 9.93
N LEU A 27 5.39 7.91 10.23
CA LEU A 27 4.57 8.75 11.09
C LEU A 27 3.64 9.57 10.19
N ASN A 28 2.36 9.39 10.37
CA ASN A 28 1.32 10.06 9.60
C ASN A 28 0.50 10.99 10.49
N THR A 29 -0.12 12.00 9.89
CA THR A 29 -1.02 12.93 10.58
C THR A 29 -2.43 12.78 10.03
N ALA A 30 -3.37 12.51 10.90
CA ALA A 30 -4.80 12.58 10.64
C ALA A 30 -5.27 14.00 10.91
N ALA A 31 -5.56 14.76 9.87
CA ALA A 31 -6.18 16.10 10.01
C ALA A 31 -7.58 15.99 10.60
N VAL A 32 -8.08 17.06 11.15
CA VAL A 32 -9.46 17.17 11.65
C VAL A 32 -10.44 16.93 10.50
N GLY A 33 -11.44 16.10 10.70
CA GLY A 33 -12.40 15.68 9.69
C GLY A 33 -11.88 14.52 8.86
N GLU A 34 -12.16 14.52 7.56
CA GLU A 34 -11.66 13.48 6.65
C GLU A 34 -10.18 13.72 6.34
N PHE A 35 -9.40 12.64 6.38
CA PHE A 35 -7.97 12.67 6.04
C PHE A 35 -7.60 11.52 5.11
N PHE A 36 -6.50 11.70 4.38
CA PHE A 36 -5.85 10.62 3.65
C PHE A 36 -4.34 10.72 3.77
N ASN A 37 -3.69 9.56 3.68
CA ASN A 37 -2.23 9.43 3.59
C ASN A 37 -1.90 8.28 2.64
N TYR A 38 -0.67 8.24 2.14
CA TYR A 38 -0.24 7.10 1.32
C TYR A 38 1.25 6.81 1.49
N GLU A 39 1.60 5.54 1.25
CA GLU A 39 2.97 5.02 1.28
C GLU A 39 3.27 4.29 -0.02
N ASP A 40 4.43 4.54 -0.61
CA ASP A 40 4.87 3.85 -1.83
C ASP A 40 5.30 2.41 -1.51
N LEU A 41 4.65 1.42 -2.13
CA LEU A 41 4.94 0.00 -1.96
C LEU A 41 5.87 -0.54 -3.03
N ALA A 42 5.61 -0.16 -4.28
CA ALA A 42 6.40 -0.52 -5.44
C ALA A 42 6.42 0.65 -6.41
N LEU A 43 7.60 1.08 -6.77
CA LEU A 43 7.84 2.19 -7.70
C LEU A 43 8.69 1.70 -8.86
N ASN A 44 8.30 2.06 -10.09
CA ASN A 44 9.18 1.97 -11.24
C ASN A 44 9.84 3.35 -11.46
N PRO A 45 11.09 3.55 -11.05
CA PRO A 45 11.69 4.88 -11.04
C PRO A 45 11.80 5.45 -12.46
N LEU A 46 11.67 6.77 -12.56
CA LEU A 46 11.98 7.49 -13.77
C LEU A 46 13.47 7.33 -14.09
N GLN A 47 13.78 6.66 -15.21
CA GLN A 47 15.17 6.54 -15.66
C GLN A 47 15.62 7.83 -16.33
N THR A 48 16.56 8.52 -15.71
CA THR A 48 17.06 9.79 -16.21
C THR A 48 18.13 9.66 -17.31
N ASN A 49 18.74 8.48 -17.51
CA ASN A 49 19.98 8.43 -18.30
C ASN A 49 20.13 7.32 -19.36
N THR A 50 19.18 6.41 -19.58
CA THR A 50 19.44 5.28 -20.50
C THR A 50 18.49 5.17 -21.70
N GLY A 51 17.48 6.00 -21.80
CA GLY A 51 16.53 5.98 -22.94
C GLY A 51 15.73 4.67 -23.10
N VAL A 52 15.97 3.67 -22.26
CA VAL A 52 15.28 2.38 -22.30
C VAL A 52 14.21 2.37 -21.21
N SER A 53 12.95 2.44 -21.63
CA SER A 53 11.81 2.25 -20.73
C SER A 53 11.80 0.80 -20.24
N GLN A 54 12.22 0.59 -19.00
CA GLN A 54 12.08 -0.72 -18.37
C GLN A 54 10.67 -0.86 -17.81
N THR A 55 10.01 -1.95 -18.17
CA THR A 55 8.72 -2.30 -17.59
C THR A 55 8.87 -3.57 -16.76
N PHE A 56 8.20 -3.63 -15.64
CA PHE A 56 8.10 -4.87 -14.89
C PHE A 56 6.65 -5.14 -14.46
N THR A 57 6.35 -6.41 -14.26
CA THR A 57 5.05 -6.81 -13.73
C THR A 57 5.22 -7.12 -12.26
N CYS A 58 4.37 -6.52 -11.41
CA CYS A 58 4.26 -6.84 -9.99
C CYS A 58 2.94 -7.57 -9.70
N LYS A 59 2.95 -8.43 -8.68
CA LYS A 59 1.76 -9.17 -8.23
C LYS A 59 1.87 -9.67 -6.79
N ASN A 60 0.76 -10.21 -6.29
CA ASN A 60 0.68 -10.89 -4.99
C ASN A 60 1.21 -10.02 -3.86
N PHE A 61 0.66 -8.82 -3.71
CA PHE A 61 0.99 -8.00 -2.55
C PHE A 61 0.41 -8.64 -1.29
N GLU A 62 1.25 -8.78 -0.29
CA GLU A 62 0.91 -9.19 1.05
C GLU A 62 1.48 -8.14 2.00
N ILE A 63 0.58 -7.40 2.64
CA ILE A 63 0.91 -6.30 3.53
C ILE A 63 0.46 -6.70 4.92
N THR A 64 1.37 -6.59 5.88
CA THR A 64 1.06 -6.78 7.30
C THR A 64 1.63 -5.61 8.07
N PHE A 65 0.79 -4.88 8.77
CA PHE A 65 1.21 -3.70 9.54
C PHE A 65 0.38 -3.54 10.81
N THR A 66 0.93 -2.80 11.75
CA THR A 66 0.24 -2.33 12.94
C THR A 66 -0.03 -0.84 12.83
N LEU A 67 -1.11 -0.40 13.45
CA LEU A 67 -1.43 1.01 13.62
C LEU A 67 -1.27 1.34 15.09
N GLU A 68 -0.48 2.36 15.37
CA GLU A 68 -0.30 2.86 16.73
C GLU A 68 -0.61 4.35 16.74
N GLY A 69 -1.63 4.76 17.48
CA GLY A 69 -1.93 6.17 17.72
C GLY A 69 -0.89 6.80 18.62
N ALA A 70 -0.58 8.08 18.42
CA ALA A 70 0.27 8.82 19.34
C ALA A 70 -0.40 8.92 20.70
N LYS A 71 0.34 8.63 21.76
CA LYS A 71 -0.11 8.77 23.15
C LYS A 71 -0.26 10.26 23.46
N THR A 72 -1.41 10.81 23.21
CA THR A 72 -1.79 12.13 23.72
C THR A 72 -2.97 11.96 24.67
N SER A 73 -2.99 12.72 25.72
CA SER A 73 -3.89 12.60 26.85
C SER A 73 -5.40 12.67 26.55
N ASN A 74 -5.81 12.86 25.29
CA ASN A 74 -7.20 13.07 24.90
C ASN A 74 -7.60 12.39 23.59
N VAL A 75 -6.99 11.25 23.22
CA VAL A 75 -7.14 10.71 21.86
C VAL A 75 -8.04 9.47 21.81
N ALA A 76 -9.26 9.72 21.44
CA ALA A 76 -10.16 8.68 20.98
C ALA A 76 -10.79 9.08 19.65
N ALA A 77 -9.98 9.31 18.61
CA ALA A 77 -10.54 10.14 17.57
C ALA A 77 -10.44 9.61 16.14
N LEU A 78 -9.76 8.54 15.91
CA LEU A 78 -9.80 7.89 14.59
C LEU A 78 -11.03 6.98 14.53
N GLU A 79 -12.13 7.50 13.99
CA GLU A 79 -13.42 6.81 14.00
C GLU A 79 -13.51 5.69 12.98
N SER A 80 -12.96 5.92 11.80
CA SER A 80 -12.97 4.92 10.74
C SER A 80 -11.73 5.03 9.89
N MET A 81 -11.17 3.89 9.53
CA MET A 81 -10.04 3.83 8.61
C MET A 81 -10.27 2.73 7.58
N THR A 82 -9.99 3.05 6.33
CA THR A 82 -9.95 2.09 5.24
C THR A 82 -8.60 2.18 4.55
N CYS A 83 -7.97 1.04 4.36
CA CYS A 83 -6.71 0.94 3.65
C CYS A 83 -6.93 0.28 2.29
N TYR A 84 -6.37 0.88 1.25
CA TYR A 84 -6.43 0.41 -0.12
C TYR A 84 -5.02 0.12 -0.64
N VAL A 85 -4.86 -0.94 -1.39
CA VAL A 85 -3.70 -1.14 -2.26
C VAL A 85 -4.09 -0.66 -3.63
N MET A 86 -3.44 0.39 -4.13
CA MET A 86 -3.84 1.06 -5.36
C MET A 86 -2.69 1.19 -6.35
N TYR A 87 -3.01 1.05 -7.63
CA TYR A 87 -2.12 1.40 -8.72
C TYR A 87 -2.23 2.89 -9.02
N VAL A 88 -1.10 3.54 -9.27
CA VAL A 88 -1.03 4.96 -9.64
C VAL A 88 -0.20 5.09 -10.91
N PRO A 89 -0.81 5.44 -12.05
CA PRO A 89 -0.08 5.76 -13.27
C PRO A 89 0.81 6.98 -13.10
N GLN A 90 1.86 7.06 -13.89
CA GLN A 90 2.73 8.24 -13.94
C GLN A 90 1.93 9.52 -14.20
N GLY A 91 2.24 10.56 -13.43
CA GLY A 91 1.64 11.90 -13.60
C GLY A 91 0.26 12.07 -12.96
N MET A 92 -0.30 11.01 -12.36
CA MET A 92 -1.56 11.12 -11.62
C MET A 92 -1.34 11.72 -10.23
N ASN A 93 -2.17 12.69 -9.88
CA ASN A 93 -2.20 13.26 -8.53
C ASN A 93 -3.03 12.38 -7.61
N ILE A 94 -2.51 12.11 -6.42
CA ILE A 94 -3.23 11.38 -5.39
C ILE A 94 -3.99 12.40 -4.54
N THR A 95 -5.32 12.30 -4.55
CA THR A 95 -6.24 13.19 -3.83
C THR A 95 -7.00 12.43 -2.76
N SER A 96 -7.76 13.12 -1.92
CA SER A 96 -8.63 12.50 -0.91
C SER A 96 -9.75 11.63 -1.52
N SER A 97 -10.14 11.89 -2.75
CA SER A 97 -11.16 11.12 -3.49
C SER A 97 -10.55 10.09 -4.47
N TYR A 98 -9.23 9.95 -4.51
CA TYR A 98 -8.55 9.12 -5.52
C TYR A 98 -9.12 7.69 -5.63
N TYR A 99 -9.49 7.08 -4.52
CA TYR A 99 -10.10 5.74 -4.49
C TYR A 99 -11.51 5.70 -5.11
N ALA A 100 -12.27 6.79 -5.00
CA ALA A 100 -13.62 6.91 -5.54
C ALA A 100 -13.60 7.31 -7.02
N ASP A 101 -12.64 8.16 -7.41
CA ASP A 101 -12.47 8.63 -8.79
C ASP A 101 -11.87 7.53 -9.69
N HIS A 102 -11.10 6.60 -9.09
CA HIS A 102 -10.36 5.56 -9.81
C HIS A 102 -10.55 4.17 -9.20
N PRO A 103 -11.80 3.65 -9.14
CA PRO A 103 -12.06 2.33 -8.56
C PRO A 103 -11.37 1.19 -9.32
N GLU A 104 -11.07 1.37 -10.62
CA GLU A 104 -10.35 0.40 -11.47
C GLU A 104 -8.88 0.23 -11.06
N TYR A 105 -8.32 1.14 -10.28
CA TYR A 105 -6.95 1.07 -9.76
C TYR A 105 -6.86 0.38 -8.41
N ILE A 106 -7.99 0.11 -7.76
CA ILE A 106 -8.02 -0.61 -6.49
C ILE A 106 -7.65 -2.08 -6.74
N MET A 107 -6.58 -2.53 -6.10
CA MET A 107 -6.11 -3.92 -6.16
C MET A 107 -6.61 -4.75 -4.97
N ALA A 108 -6.76 -4.13 -3.82
CA ALA A 108 -7.36 -4.69 -2.62
C ALA A 108 -7.75 -3.56 -1.66
N TYR A 109 -8.64 -3.85 -0.72
CA TYR A 109 -8.94 -2.93 0.37
C TYR A 109 -9.24 -3.69 1.65
N LYS A 110 -9.12 -2.99 2.76
CA LYS A 110 -9.46 -3.48 4.10
C LYS A 110 -10.03 -2.34 4.92
N TYR A 111 -11.26 -2.50 5.37
CA TYR A 111 -11.84 -1.64 6.38
C TYR A 111 -11.31 -2.07 7.75
N ILE A 112 -10.78 -1.13 8.52
CA ILE A 112 -10.15 -1.37 9.82
C ILE A 112 -11.10 -1.01 10.96
N GLY A 113 -12.05 -0.10 10.69
CA GLY A 113 -12.91 0.48 11.72
C GLY A 113 -12.15 1.49 12.59
N SER A 114 -12.66 1.74 13.75
CA SER A 114 -11.95 2.52 14.76
C SER A 114 -10.79 1.69 15.32
N PRO A 115 -9.57 2.26 15.39
CA PRO A 115 -8.49 1.63 16.16
C PRO A 115 -8.96 1.41 17.60
N THR A 116 -8.63 0.26 18.18
CA THR A 116 -9.06 -0.06 19.54
C THR A 116 -8.56 0.99 20.52
N ILE A 117 -9.49 1.58 21.26
CA ILE A 117 -9.18 2.54 22.32
C ILE A 117 -9.08 1.75 23.61
N GLU A 118 -7.93 1.77 24.23
CA GLU A 118 -7.77 1.24 25.58
C GLU A 118 -7.71 2.41 26.56
N TYR A 119 -8.68 2.48 27.43
CA TYR A 119 -8.70 3.41 28.55
C TYR A 119 -7.92 2.82 29.71
N THR A 120 -6.80 3.42 30.08
CA THR A 120 -6.08 3.06 31.30
C THR A 120 -6.42 4.03 32.41
N PRO A 121 -7.28 3.65 33.38
CA PRO A 121 -7.77 4.57 34.42
C PRO A 121 -6.64 5.14 35.29
N ASP A 122 -5.57 4.38 35.50
CA ASP A 122 -4.51 4.73 36.45
C ASP A 122 -3.49 5.74 35.91
N SER A 123 -3.47 6.00 34.63
CA SER A 123 -2.51 6.94 33.99
C SER A 123 -3.16 8.21 33.42
N GLY A 124 -4.48 8.33 33.51
CA GLY A 124 -5.23 9.46 32.95
C GLY A 124 -5.10 9.61 31.43
N GLY A 125 -4.57 8.60 30.75
CA GLY A 125 -4.31 8.61 29.32
C GLY A 125 -5.16 7.59 28.57
N ILE A 126 -5.63 7.97 27.39
CA ILE A 126 -6.25 7.08 26.42
C ILE A 126 -5.16 6.68 25.42
N SER A 127 -4.86 5.39 25.31
CA SER A 127 -4.00 4.92 24.23
C SER A 127 -4.84 4.24 23.15
N THR A 128 -4.70 4.66 21.91
CA THR A 128 -5.26 3.96 20.77
C THR A 128 -4.21 3.01 20.23
N GLN A 129 -4.41 1.74 20.45
CA GLN A 129 -3.50 0.73 19.95
C GLN A 129 -4.27 -0.37 19.27
N GLN A 130 -3.91 -0.66 18.04
CA GLN A 130 -4.42 -1.86 17.38
C GLN A 130 -3.43 -2.99 17.57
N TYR A 131 -3.68 -3.84 18.54
CA TYR A 131 -2.81 -4.97 18.86
C TYR A 131 -2.82 -6.07 17.79
N GLN A 132 -3.86 -6.13 16.98
CA GLN A 132 -3.92 -7.10 15.90
C GLN A 132 -3.35 -6.51 14.61
N PRO A 133 -2.36 -7.17 14.00
CA PRO A 133 -1.82 -6.68 12.73
C PRO A 133 -2.88 -6.71 11.63
N VAL A 134 -2.98 -5.61 10.91
CA VAL A 134 -3.80 -5.51 9.72
C VAL A 134 -3.13 -6.30 8.60
N ARG A 135 -3.88 -7.18 7.95
CA ARG A 135 -3.38 -7.97 6.81
C ARG A 135 -4.22 -7.67 5.58
N ILE A 136 -3.55 -7.25 4.52
CA ILE A 136 -4.15 -7.03 3.21
C ILE A 136 -3.43 -7.90 2.20
N ARG A 137 -4.18 -8.61 1.37
CA ARG A 137 -3.64 -9.48 0.34
C ARG A 137 -4.34 -9.25 -1.00
N THR A 138 -3.57 -9.20 -2.06
CA THR A 138 -4.11 -9.20 -3.41
C THR A 138 -3.32 -10.15 -4.30
N ARG A 139 -4.03 -10.85 -5.18
CA ARG A 139 -3.43 -11.68 -6.24
C ARG A 139 -3.37 -10.95 -7.57
N LEU A 140 -3.95 -9.76 -7.65
CA LEU A 140 -3.94 -8.98 -8.88
C LEU A 140 -2.50 -8.64 -9.27
N SER A 141 -2.29 -8.57 -10.57
CA SER A 141 -1.02 -8.17 -11.16
C SER A 141 -1.18 -6.85 -11.90
N ARG A 142 -0.12 -6.03 -11.85
CA ARG A 142 -0.02 -4.78 -12.62
C ARG A 142 1.32 -4.74 -13.33
N LYS A 143 1.27 -4.31 -14.59
CA LYS A 143 2.47 -3.95 -15.35
C LYS A 143 2.76 -2.49 -15.04
N LEU A 144 3.93 -2.22 -14.46
CA LEU A 144 4.37 -0.87 -14.16
C LEU A 144 5.28 -0.38 -15.28
N GLN A 145 4.88 0.72 -15.90
CA GLN A 145 5.71 1.51 -16.79
C GLN A 145 6.60 2.44 -15.96
N THR A 146 7.54 3.11 -16.60
CA THR A 146 8.40 4.10 -15.94
C THR A 146 7.54 5.19 -15.28
N GLY A 147 7.76 5.43 -13.99
CA GLY A 147 7.02 6.41 -13.19
C GLY A 147 5.71 5.91 -12.57
N ASP A 148 5.24 4.70 -12.96
CA ASP A 148 4.09 4.09 -12.30
C ASP A 148 4.45 3.54 -10.93
N LYS A 149 3.47 3.51 -10.02
CA LYS A 149 3.66 2.98 -8.69
C LYS A 149 2.45 2.22 -8.16
N VAL A 150 2.68 1.42 -7.13
CA VAL A 150 1.64 0.84 -6.28
C VAL A 150 1.81 1.42 -4.89
N ILE A 151 0.72 1.88 -4.31
CA ILE A 151 0.70 2.55 -3.00
C ILE A 151 -0.19 1.79 -2.01
N LEU A 152 0.10 1.97 -0.72
CA LEU A 152 -0.86 1.80 0.35
C LEU A 152 -1.52 3.16 0.58
N TYR A 153 -2.78 3.29 0.21
CA TYR A 153 -3.57 4.49 0.41
C TYR A 153 -4.47 4.28 1.63
N ILE A 154 -4.47 5.24 2.54
CA ILE A 154 -5.20 5.19 3.80
C ILE A 154 -6.12 6.38 3.84
N GLN A 155 -7.40 6.11 4.07
CA GLN A 155 -8.41 7.12 4.29
C GLN A 155 -9.08 6.87 5.63
N GLY A 156 -9.44 7.93 6.32
CA GLY A 156 -10.14 7.85 7.57
C GLY A 156 -10.81 9.16 7.96
N SER A 157 -11.47 9.14 9.11
CA SER A 157 -12.04 10.31 9.74
C SER A 157 -11.48 10.49 11.15
N ASN A 158 -11.23 11.74 11.49
CA ASN A 158 -10.77 12.18 12.80
C ASN A 158 -11.81 13.14 13.37
N SER A 159 -12.55 12.67 14.36
CA SER A 159 -13.59 13.47 15.04
C SER A 159 -13.06 14.36 16.17
N TYR A 160 -11.77 14.31 16.43
CA TYR A 160 -11.15 15.16 17.42
C TYR A 160 -10.99 16.60 16.90
N ASN A 161 -10.92 17.57 17.81
CA ASN A 161 -10.77 18.97 17.48
C ASN A 161 -9.32 19.41 17.16
N ALA A 162 -8.40 18.46 17.03
CA ALA A 162 -7.00 18.67 16.68
C ALA A 162 -6.46 17.56 15.80
N ASN A 163 -5.36 17.82 15.11
CA ASN A 163 -4.65 16.81 14.35
C ASN A 163 -4.10 15.70 15.26
N VAL A 164 -4.22 14.47 14.81
CA VAL A 164 -3.75 13.27 15.52
C VAL A 164 -2.65 12.61 14.73
N ASN A 165 -1.53 12.31 15.40
CA ASN A 165 -0.46 11.54 14.77
C ASN A 165 -0.65 10.04 15.03
N TYR A 166 -0.34 9.24 14.02
CA TYR A 166 -0.34 7.79 14.11
C TYR A 166 0.83 7.18 13.35
N ASN A 167 1.34 6.07 13.85
CA ASN A 167 2.42 5.32 13.25
C ASN A 167 1.88 4.11 12.49
N ILE A 168 2.51 3.82 11.37
CA ILE A 168 2.32 2.58 10.63
C ILE A 168 3.66 1.86 10.62
N ASP A 169 3.71 0.67 11.21
CA ASP A 169 4.87 -0.19 11.17
C ASP A 169 4.51 -1.55 10.59
N GLY A 170 5.24 -1.98 9.57
CA GLY A 170 4.89 -3.22 8.91
C GLY A 170 5.86 -3.68 7.85
N ILE A 171 5.44 -4.75 7.17
CA ILE A 171 6.19 -5.39 6.10
C ILE A 171 5.27 -5.59 4.91
N VAL A 172 5.79 -5.28 3.73
CA VAL A 172 5.17 -5.59 2.45
C VAL A 172 6.01 -6.63 1.72
N ARG A 173 5.33 -7.65 1.21
CA ARG A 173 5.91 -8.63 0.28
C ARG A 173 5.18 -8.54 -1.04
N TRP A 174 5.93 -8.63 -2.13
CA TRP A 174 5.37 -8.71 -3.47
C TRP A 174 6.37 -9.37 -4.42
N TRP A 175 5.91 -9.78 -5.59
CA TRP A 175 6.74 -10.43 -6.60
C TRP A 175 6.83 -9.56 -7.83
N SER A 176 8.03 -9.43 -8.37
CA SER A 176 8.28 -8.72 -9.63
C SER A 176 8.86 -9.63 -10.68
N LYS A 177 8.64 -9.27 -11.93
CA LYS A 177 9.21 -9.89 -13.11
C LYS A 177 9.51 -8.82 -14.15
N ALA A 178 10.75 -8.74 -14.62
CA ALA A 178 11.10 -7.91 -15.77
C ALA A 178 10.41 -8.41 -17.04
N ASN A 179 9.93 -7.49 -17.87
CA ASN A 179 9.23 -7.79 -19.13
C ASN A 179 10.15 -7.61 -20.32
#